data_a2d28a89d40fd28197582e7392b83a36
#
_entry.id   a2d28a89d40fd28197582e7392b83a36
#
_cell.length_a   1.000
_cell.length_b   1.000
_cell.length_c   1.000
_cell.angle_alpha   90.00
_cell.angle_beta   90.00
_cell.angle_gamma   90.00
#
_symmetry.space_group_name_H-M   'P 1'
#
loop_
_entity.id
_entity.type
_entity.pdbx_description
1 polymer ?
#
loop_
_entity_poly.entity_id
_entity_poly.type
_entity_poly.pdbx_seq_one_letter_code
_entity_poly.pdbx_strand_id
1 'polypeptide(L)'
;MLSEKSRPVIEATAAVVAEHMPEITPLFYAHMFEAHPELLDGVFSRANQRNGEQAQALAGSIVKFAVHLLENPGTLPEAVLSRIAHKHTALGIVEEQYPIVYENLFWAIGEVLGDAVTPAVADAWTEVYWLMADALSLIHI
;
A
#
# COMPACT_ATOMS: atom_id res chain seq x y z
N MET A 1 2.91 -15.82 6.51
CA MET A 1 3.22 -14.46 6.96
C MET A 1 4.52 -13.98 6.34
N LEU A 2 5.12 -12.92 6.87
CA LEU A 2 6.34 -12.36 6.29
C LEU A 2 7.49 -13.35 6.37
N SER A 3 8.20 -13.57 5.25
CA SER A 3 9.28 -14.54 5.19
C SER A 3 10.48 -14.09 6.02
N GLU A 4 11.30 -15.05 6.45
CA GLU A 4 12.52 -14.76 7.21
C GLU A 4 13.50 -13.90 6.42
N LYS A 5 13.51 -14.06 5.09
CA LYS A 5 14.35 -13.28 4.21
C LYS A 5 13.94 -11.81 4.17
N SER A 6 12.64 -11.54 4.20
CA SER A 6 12.11 -10.19 4.10
C SER A 6 12.08 -9.43 5.42
N ARG A 7 11.96 -10.12 6.55
CA ARG A 7 11.85 -9.49 7.86
C ARG A 7 12.96 -8.46 8.16
N PRO A 8 14.24 -8.81 8.05
CA PRO A 8 15.29 -7.83 8.35
C PRO A 8 15.29 -6.66 7.39
N VAL A 9 14.88 -6.89 6.14
CA VAL A 9 14.80 -5.83 5.13
C VAL A 9 13.69 -4.85 5.49
N ILE A 10 12.51 -5.34 5.85
CA ILE A 10 11.39 -4.49 6.28
C ILE A 10 11.76 -3.73 7.55
N GLU A 11 12.38 -4.41 8.51
CA GLU A 11 12.82 -3.79 9.76
C GLU A 11 13.77 -2.63 9.51
N ALA A 12 14.69 -2.79 8.56
CA ALA A 12 15.67 -1.77 8.22
C ALA A 12 15.09 -0.60 7.43
N THR A 13 13.98 -0.80 6.69
CA THR A 13 13.47 0.19 5.73
C THR A 13 12.14 0.82 6.10
N ALA A 14 11.41 0.26 7.08
CA ALA A 14 10.06 0.75 7.43
C ALA A 14 10.05 2.24 7.79
N ALA A 15 11.01 2.69 8.59
CA ALA A 15 11.09 4.09 8.99
C ALA A 15 11.37 5.02 7.80
N VAL A 16 12.26 4.61 6.92
CA VAL A 16 12.61 5.39 5.71
C VAL A 16 11.41 5.51 4.78
N VAL A 17 10.71 4.39 4.55
CA VAL A 17 9.51 4.40 3.70
C VAL A 17 8.44 5.29 4.31
N ALA A 18 8.21 5.18 5.62
CA ALA A 18 7.22 6.01 6.32
C ALA A 18 7.56 7.50 6.23
N GLU A 19 8.83 7.84 6.39
CA GLU A 19 9.32 9.23 6.32
C GLU A 19 9.05 9.85 4.95
N HIS A 20 9.18 9.07 3.88
CA HIS A 20 9.02 9.56 2.51
C HIS A 20 7.61 9.39 1.94
N MET A 21 6.67 8.82 2.69
CA MET A 21 5.30 8.66 2.22
C MET A 21 4.63 9.97 1.79
N PRO A 22 4.84 11.11 2.48
CA PRO A 22 4.26 12.38 2.01
C PRO A 22 4.74 12.80 0.61
N GLU A 23 5.91 12.34 0.18
CA GLU A 23 6.42 12.59 -1.17
C GLU A 23 5.95 11.53 -2.17
N ILE A 24 5.87 10.28 -1.72
CA ILE A 24 5.49 9.13 -2.54
C ILE A 24 4.02 9.22 -2.96
N THR A 25 3.14 9.55 -2.03
CA THR A 25 1.70 9.48 -2.23
C THR A 25 1.19 10.38 -3.35
N PRO A 26 1.54 11.69 -3.40
CA PRO A 26 1.08 12.54 -4.50
C PRO A 26 1.59 12.07 -5.86
N LEU A 27 2.84 11.62 -5.91
CA LEU A 27 3.44 11.12 -7.15
C LEU A 27 2.76 9.84 -7.62
N PHE A 28 2.45 8.94 -6.70
CA PHE A 28 1.70 7.72 -6.98
C PHE A 28 0.34 8.03 -7.60
N TYR A 29 -0.44 8.92 -6.99
CA TYR A 29 -1.78 9.25 -7.48
C TYR A 29 -1.71 9.94 -8.84
N ALA A 30 -0.80 10.88 -9.03
CA ALA A 30 -0.66 11.57 -10.31
C ALA A 30 -0.32 10.59 -11.43
N HIS A 31 0.61 9.68 -11.19
CA HIS A 31 1.02 8.69 -12.18
C HIS A 31 -0.10 7.69 -12.50
N MET A 32 -0.80 7.23 -11.45
CA MET A 32 -1.89 6.28 -11.61
C MET A 32 -3.02 6.87 -12.43
N PHE A 33 -3.42 8.11 -12.15
CA PHE A 33 -4.51 8.76 -12.85
C PHE A 33 -4.14 9.15 -14.28
N GLU A 34 -2.87 9.41 -14.55
CA GLU A 34 -2.40 9.65 -15.91
C GLU A 34 -2.48 8.37 -16.74
N ALA A 35 -2.08 7.24 -16.16
CA ALA A 35 -2.13 5.95 -16.85
C ALA A 35 -3.54 5.37 -16.92
N HIS A 36 -4.39 5.68 -15.94
CA HIS A 36 -5.75 5.13 -15.83
C HIS A 36 -6.76 6.23 -15.52
N PRO A 37 -7.05 7.15 -16.48
CA PRO A 37 -7.99 8.26 -16.25
C PRO A 37 -9.39 7.80 -15.87
N GLU A 38 -9.78 6.59 -16.27
CA GLU A 38 -11.08 6.02 -15.97
C GLU A 38 -11.32 5.87 -14.45
N LEU A 39 -10.25 5.77 -13.67
CA LEU A 39 -10.37 5.64 -12.21
C LEU A 39 -10.86 6.94 -11.56
N LEU A 40 -10.65 8.07 -12.21
CA LEU A 40 -11.13 9.37 -11.70
C LEU A 40 -12.65 9.49 -11.78
N ASP A 41 -13.27 8.82 -12.74
CA ASP A 41 -14.72 8.87 -12.94
C ASP A 41 -15.49 7.95 -11.97
N GLY A 42 -14.78 7.11 -11.24
CA GLY A 42 -15.40 6.15 -10.33
C GLY A 42 -14.90 6.28 -8.91
N VAL A 43 -14.32 5.21 -8.43
CA VAL A 43 -13.90 5.01 -7.04
C VAL A 43 -13.00 6.13 -6.53
N PHE A 44 -12.01 6.52 -7.32
CA PHE A 44 -10.97 7.47 -6.88
C PHE A 44 -11.39 8.93 -6.99
N SER A 45 -12.51 9.21 -7.64
CA SER A 45 -13.07 10.55 -7.70
C SER A 45 -13.40 11.06 -6.28
N ARG A 46 -13.98 10.20 -5.45
CA ARG A 46 -14.32 10.55 -4.07
C ARG A 46 -13.08 10.70 -3.20
N ALA A 47 -12.09 9.84 -3.38
CA ALA A 47 -10.83 9.93 -2.66
C ALA A 47 -10.09 11.21 -3.01
N ASN A 48 -10.14 11.63 -4.28
CA ASN A 48 -9.49 12.83 -4.75
C ASN A 48 -10.13 14.11 -4.17
N GLN A 49 -11.44 14.10 -3.95
CA GLN A 49 -12.15 15.25 -3.37
C GLN A 49 -11.83 15.49 -1.90
N ARG A 50 -11.37 14.47 -1.19
CA ARG A 50 -11.01 14.56 0.23
C ARG A 50 -9.52 14.78 0.45
N ASN A 51 -8.79 15.02 -0.62
CA ASN A 51 -7.39 15.41 -0.60
C ASN A 51 -6.43 14.41 0.05
N GLY A 52 -5.24 14.94 0.36
CA GLY A 52 -4.12 14.17 0.81
C GLY A 52 -4.30 13.37 2.09
N GLU A 53 -5.30 13.66 2.90
CA GLU A 53 -5.52 12.90 4.13
C GLU A 53 -5.89 11.45 3.87
N GLN A 54 -6.81 11.18 2.93
CA GLN A 54 -7.17 9.81 2.58
C GLN A 54 -6.06 9.12 1.80
N ALA A 55 -5.40 9.86 0.93
CA ALA A 55 -4.27 9.34 0.19
C ALA A 55 -3.14 8.91 1.12
N GLN A 56 -2.82 9.75 2.09
CA GLN A 56 -1.80 9.44 3.09
C GLN A 56 -2.21 8.29 3.99
N ALA A 57 -3.48 8.21 4.36
CA ALA A 57 -3.98 7.11 5.17
C ALA A 57 -3.88 5.78 4.45
N LEU A 58 -4.19 5.76 3.16
CA LEU A 58 -4.12 4.55 2.34
C LEU A 58 -2.67 4.06 2.22
N ALA A 59 -1.77 4.95 1.82
CA ALA A 59 -0.36 4.60 1.67
C ALA A 59 0.28 4.23 3.01
N GLY A 60 -0.06 4.98 4.07
CA GLY A 60 0.44 4.73 5.41
C GLY A 60 -0.02 3.39 5.99
N SER A 61 -1.16 2.87 5.53
CA SER A 61 -1.68 1.59 6.01
C SER A 61 -0.74 0.43 5.68
N ILE A 62 -0.02 0.50 4.58
CA ILE A 62 0.95 -0.54 4.19
C ILE A 62 2.11 -0.58 5.18
N VAL A 63 2.60 0.58 5.60
CA VAL A 63 3.68 0.66 6.59
C VAL A 63 3.20 0.13 7.93
N LYS A 64 2.01 0.51 8.37
CA LYS A 64 1.43 0.02 9.62
C LYS A 64 1.24 -1.49 9.60
N PHE A 65 0.80 -2.03 8.49
CA PHE A 65 0.67 -3.47 8.33
C PHE A 65 2.03 -4.15 8.42
N ALA A 66 3.05 -3.60 7.77
CA ALA A 66 4.41 -4.14 7.82
C ALA A 66 4.94 -4.16 9.26
N VAL A 67 4.77 -3.07 10.00
CA VAL A 67 5.21 -2.98 11.40
C VAL A 67 4.48 -4.00 12.26
N HIS A 68 3.17 -4.18 12.05
CA HIS A 68 2.42 -5.20 12.77
C HIS A 68 2.99 -6.60 12.55
N LEU A 69 3.35 -6.93 11.30
CA LEU A 69 3.93 -8.24 10.98
C LEU A 69 5.27 -8.46 11.67
N LEU A 70 6.05 -7.39 11.87
CA LEU A 70 7.32 -7.46 12.58
C LEU A 70 7.12 -7.67 14.07
N GLU A 71 6.17 -6.95 14.68
CA GLU A 71 5.94 -6.98 16.12
C GLU A 71 5.10 -8.18 16.57
N ASN A 72 4.24 -8.68 15.69
CA ASN A 72 3.30 -9.75 16.03
C ASN A 72 3.35 -10.86 14.97
N PRO A 73 4.45 -11.63 14.92
CA PRO A 73 4.59 -12.71 13.93
C PRO A 73 3.47 -13.73 14.04
N GLY A 74 2.92 -14.12 12.90
CA GLY A 74 1.89 -15.15 12.85
C GLY A 74 0.46 -14.66 13.08
N THR A 75 0.25 -13.35 13.33
CA THR A 75 -1.08 -12.79 13.52
C THR A 75 -1.35 -11.68 12.51
N LEU A 76 -2.62 -11.48 12.17
CA LEU A 76 -3.06 -10.39 11.31
C LEU A 76 -3.72 -9.30 12.16
N PRO A 77 -3.58 -8.02 11.79
CA PRO A 77 -4.26 -6.92 12.49
C PRO A 77 -5.73 -6.86 12.07
N GLU A 78 -6.53 -7.79 12.56
CA GLU A 78 -7.91 -7.99 12.11
C GLU A 78 -8.77 -6.72 12.18
N ALA A 79 -8.66 -5.96 13.27
CA ALA A 79 -9.45 -4.74 13.43
C ALA A 79 -9.09 -3.68 12.37
N VAL A 80 -7.80 -3.53 12.08
CA VAL A 80 -7.34 -2.58 11.07
C VAL A 80 -7.75 -3.05 9.67
N LEU A 81 -7.55 -4.33 9.37
CA LEU A 81 -7.92 -4.91 8.08
C LEU A 81 -9.43 -4.84 7.83
N SER A 82 -10.24 -5.12 8.84
CA SER A 82 -11.70 -5.02 8.73
C SER A 82 -12.14 -3.60 8.39
N ARG A 83 -11.52 -2.61 9.02
CA ARG A 83 -11.81 -1.21 8.76
C ARG A 83 -11.46 -0.80 7.33
N ILE A 84 -10.28 -1.23 6.86
CA ILE A 84 -9.84 -0.97 5.49
C ILE A 84 -10.75 -1.66 4.49
N ALA A 85 -11.08 -2.92 4.72
CA ALA A 85 -11.95 -3.69 3.86
C ALA A 85 -13.34 -3.05 3.75
N HIS A 86 -13.88 -2.61 4.88
CA HIS A 86 -15.18 -1.93 4.92
C HIS A 86 -15.16 -0.65 4.09
N LYS A 87 -14.09 0.12 4.20
CA LYS A 87 -13.90 1.35 3.44
C LYS A 87 -13.77 1.06 1.94
N HIS A 88 -13.02 0.02 1.58
CA HIS A 88 -12.89 -0.41 0.19
C HIS A 88 -14.23 -0.81 -0.41
N THR A 89 -15.04 -1.56 0.34
CA THR A 89 -16.38 -1.93 -0.10
C THR A 89 -17.26 -0.70 -0.32
N ALA A 90 -17.23 0.24 0.61
CA ALA A 90 -18.00 1.48 0.50
C ALA A 90 -17.61 2.32 -0.70
N LEU A 91 -16.33 2.28 -1.10
CA LEU A 91 -15.82 3.00 -2.26
C LEU A 91 -15.96 2.22 -3.57
N GLY A 92 -16.35 0.94 -3.51
CA GLY A 92 -16.49 0.11 -4.70
C GLY A 92 -15.17 -0.41 -5.26
N ILE A 93 -14.15 -0.50 -4.42
CA ILE A 93 -12.84 -1.03 -4.85
C ILE A 93 -12.94 -2.53 -5.06
N VAL A 94 -12.45 -3.00 -6.21
CA VAL A 94 -12.47 -4.40 -6.60
C VAL A 94 -11.07 -4.96 -6.71
N GLU A 95 -10.98 -6.30 -6.68
CA GLU A 95 -9.72 -7.04 -6.68
C GLU A 95 -8.81 -6.68 -7.87
N GLU A 96 -9.40 -6.43 -9.03
CA GLU A 96 -8.69 -6.11 -10.25
C GLU A 96 -7.93 -4.79 -10.16
N GLN A 97 -8.24 -3.95 -9.19
CA GLN A 97 -7.57 -2.67 -9.00
C GLN A 97 -6.28 -2.78 -8.18
N TYR A 98 -6.09 -3.87 -7.43
CA TYR A 98 -4.87 -4.05 -6.65
C TYR A 98 -3.59 -4.09 -7.50
N PRO A 99 -3.54 -4.79 -8.64
CA PRO A 99 -2.36 -4.73 -9.49
C PRO A 99 -2.05 -3.33 -10.03
N ILE A 100 -3.09 -2.54 -10.33
CA ILE A 100 -2.93 -1.17 -10.81
C ILE A 100 -2.29 -0.30 -9.71
N VAL A 101 -2.80 -0.41 -8.51
CA VAL A 101 -2.25 0.31 -7.35
C VAL A 101 -0.81 -0.12 -7.09
N TYR A 102 -0.55 -1.42 -7.14
CA TYR A 102 0.79 -1.98 -6.92
C TYR A 102 1.81 -1.38 -7.89
N GLU A 103 1.53 -1.42 -9.18
CA GLU A 103 2.45 -0.93 -10.20
C GLU A 103 2.78 0.54 -10.01
N ASN A 104 1.76 1.36 -9.77
CA ASN A 104 1.93 2.80 -9.67
C ASN A 104 2.56 3.22 -8.34
N LEU A 105 2.19 2.55 -7.25
CA LEU A 105 2.77 2.82 -5.94
C LEU A 105 4.26 2.47 -5.91
N PHE A 106 4.63 1.31 -6.43
CA PHE A 106 6.01 0.87 -6.40
C PHE A 106 6.88 1.67 -7.39
N TRP A 107 6.29 2.13 -8.50
CA TRP A 107 6.97 3.09 -9.37
C TRP A 107 7.30 4.38 -8.60
N ALA A 108 6.34 4.92 -7.85
CA ALA A 108 6.54 6.15 -7.08
C ALA A 108 7.59 5.97 -5.98
N ILE A 109 7.58 4.83 -5.31
CA ILE A 109 8.59 4.52 -4.29
C ILE A 109 9.98 4.53 -4.92
N GLY A 110 10.12 3.92 -6.10
CA GLY A 110 11.39 3.90 -6.83
C GLY A 110 11.85 5.29 -7.25
N GLU A 111 10.93 6.16 -7.66
CA GLU A 111 11.27 7.53 -8.05
C GLU A 111 11.74 8.36 -6.86
N VAL A 112 11.13 8.20 -5.70
CA VAL A 112 11.48 8.99 -4.51
C VAL A 112 12.73 8.45 -3.82
N LEU A 113 12.84 7.14 -3.64
CA LEU A 113 13.94 6.53 -2.91
C LEU A 113 15.14 6.16 -3.79
N GLY A 114 14.92 6.06 -5.11
CA GLY A 114 15.98 5.82 -6.07
C GLY A 114 16.83 4.59 -5.75
N ASP A 115 18.13 4.78 -5.62
CA ASP A 115 19.09 3.70 -5.41
C ASP A 115 18.92 2.96 -4.07
N ALA A 116 18.17 3.53 -3.13
CA ALA A 116 17.85 2.85 -1.87
C ALA A 116 16.92 1.65 -2.09
N VAL A 117 16.19 1.61 -3.21
CA VAL A 117 15.34 0.47 -3.54
C VAL A 117 16.17 -0.58 -4.28
N THR A 118 16.83 -1.43 -3.51
CA THR A 118 17.56 -2.58 -4.06
C THR A 118 16.54 -3.67 -4.42
N PRO A 119 16.94 -4.70 -5.20
CA PRO A 119 16.05 -5.82 -5.46
C PRO A 119 15.52 -6.49 -4.19
N ALA A 120 16.33 -6.59 -3.15
CA ALA A 120 15.91 -7.16 -1.87
C ALA A 120 14.82 -6.30 -1.21
N VAL A 121 14.96 -4.98 -1.26
CA VAL A 121 13.98 -4.03 -0.71
C VAL A 121 12.67 -4.14 -1.49
N ALA A 122 12.75 -4.13 -2.82
CA ALA A 122 11.57 -4.24 -3.67
C ALA A 122 10.82 -5.56 -3.42
N ASP A 123 11.53 -6.67 -3.33
CA ASP A 123 10.93 -7.99 -3.09
C ASP A 123 10.26 -8.04 -1.71
N ALA A 124 10.90 -7.49 -0.69
CA ALA A 124 10.35 -7.50 0.68
C ALA A 124 9.05 -6.70 0.76
N TRP A 125 9.02 -5.51 0.20
CA TRP A 125 7.80 -4.68 0.22
C TRP A 125 6.72 -5.20 -0.71
N THR A 126 7.09 -5.86 -1.80
CA THR A 126 6.14 -6.57 -2.66
C THR A 126 5.44 -7.67 -1.86
N GLU A 127 6.18 -8.41 -1.05
CA GLU A 127 5.62 -9.44 -0.18
C GLU A 127 4.62 -8.85 0.81
N VAL A 128 4.95 -7.73 1.46
CA VAL A 128 4.04 -7.03 2.38
C VAL A 128 2.77 -6.61 1.66
N TYR A 129 2.90 -6.01 0.49
CA TYR A 129 1.76 -5.54 -0.28
C TYR A 129 0.78 -6.66 -0.59
N TRP A 130 1.28 -7.79 -1.12
CA TRP A 130 0.41 -8.88 -1.52
C TRP A 130 -0.14 -9.66 -0.33
N LEU A 131 0.57 -9.73 0.78
CA LEU A 131 0.01 -10.29 2.02
C LEU A 131 -1.19 -9.47 2.48
N MET A 132 -1.09 -8.14 2.42
CA MET A 132 -2.18 -7.25 2.78
C MET A 132 -3.35 -7.38 1.81
N ALA A 133 -3.08 -7.39 0.51
CA ALA A 133 -4.10 -7.52 -0.52
C ALA A 133 -4.86 -8.85 -0.39
N ASP A 134 -4.15 -9.94 -0.16
CA ASP A 134 -4.76 -11.26 0.03
C ASP A 134 -5.65 -11.28 1.28
N ALA A 135 -5.17 -10.68 2.38
CA ALA A 135 -5.94 -10.60 3.62
C ALA A 135 -7.22 -9.78 3.43
N LEU A 136 -7.13 -8.66 2.71
CA LEU A 136 -8.29 -7.82 2.42
C LEU A 136 -9.30 -8.54 1.53
N SER A 137 -8.83 -9.31 0.56
CA SER A 137 -9.70 -10.09 -0.33
C SER A 137 -10.50 -11.14 0.43
N LEU A 138 -9.88 -11.78 1.42
CA LEU A 138 -10.57 -12.77 2.26
C LEU A 138 -11.68 -12.14 3.11
N ILE A 139 -11.47 -10.92 3.57
CA ILE A 139 -12.47 -10.22 4.38
C ILE A 139 -13.64 -9.74 3.52
N HIS A 140 -13.39 -9.40 2.26
CA HIS A 140 -14.43 -8.94 1.33
C HIS A 140 -15.44 -10.03 0.95
N ILE A 141 -15.07 -11.28 1.12
CA ILE A 141 -15.97 -12.40 0.85
C ILE A 141 -16.94 -12.59 2.01
#